data_ba1d9bc191f8230d27d2e1486c7aab08
#
_entry.id   ba1d9bc191f8230d27d2e1486c7aab08
#
_cell.length_a   1.000
_cell.length_b   1.000
_cell.length_c   1.000
_cell.angle_alpha   90.00
_cell.angle_beta   90.00
_cell.angle_gamma   90.00
#
_symmetry.space_group_name_H-M   'P 1'
#
loop_
_entity.id
_entity.type
_entity.pdbx_description
1 polymer ?
#
loop_
_entity_poly.entity_id
_entity_poly.type
_entity_poly.pdbx_seq_one_letter_code
_entity_poly.pdbx_strand_id
1 'polypeptide(L)'
;MTEKFISWNVNGLRACMGKGFKNFFDETDADIFALQETKLQEGQIDFAPEGYMGFWNYAEKKGYSGTAVFTKKEPLSVAYGMDADEKFETEGRVITLEFPDYYFVT
;
A
#
# COMPACT_ATOMS: atom_id res chain seq x y z
N MET A 1 -1.98 0.80 24.27
CA MET A 1 -2.77 0.35 23.13
C MET A 1 -1.88 -0.30 22.07
N THR A 2 -2.24 -1.46 21.60
CA THR A 2 -1.43 -2.21 20.63
C THR A 2 -1.89 -1.88 19.21
N GLU A 3 -0.96 -1.58 18.33
CA GLU A 3 -1.25 -1.41 16.91
C GLU A 3 -0.81 -2.65 16.15
N LYS A 4 -1.58 -3.03 15.15
CA LYS A 4 -1.29 -4.18 14.30
C LYS A 4 -0.89 -3.70 12.92
N PHE A 5 0.30 -4.07 12.49
CA PHE A 5 0.81 -3.75 11.15
C PHE A 5 0.98 -5.03 10.37
N ILE A 6 0.50 -5.03 9.13
CA ILE A 6 0.63 -6.16 8.21
C ILE A 6 1.39 -5.67 6.98
N SER A 7 2.32 -6.48 6.52
CA SER A 7 3.06 -6.24 5.28
C SER A 7 3.00 -7.53 4.45
N TRP A 8 2.56 -7.42 3.20
CA TRP A 8 2.34 -8.60 2.36
C TRP A 8 2.72 -8.32 0.92
N ASN A 9 3.67 -9.10 0.40
CA ASN A 9 3.98 -9.09 -1.03
C ASN A 9 2.93 -9.96 -1.72
N VAL A 10 1.98 -9.32 -2.42
CA VAL A 10 0.84 -10.04 -3.00
C VAL A 10 1.13 -10.64 -4.38
N ASN A 11 2.25 -10.29 -4.98
CA ASN A 11 2.64 -10.78 -6.30
C ASN A 11 1.49 -10.67 -7.32
N GLY A 12 0.94 -9.47 -7.40
CA GLY A 12 -0.20 -9.18 -8.25
C GLY A 12 -1.50 -9.16 -7.46
N LEU A 13 -2.00 -7.95 -7.15
CA LEU A 13 -3.19 -7.81 -6.32
C LEU A 13 -4.44 -8.33 -7.02
N ARG A 14 -4.57 -8.16 -8.34
CA ARG A 14 -5.75 -8.64 -9.07
C ARG A 14 -5.93 -10.15 -8.91
N ALA A 15 -4.84 -10.90 -9.03
CA ALA A 15 -4.89 -12.36 -8.83
C ALA A 15 -5.20 -12.69 -7.38
N CYS A 16 -4.60 -11.95 -6.45
CA CYS A 16 -4.81 -12.16 -5.02
C CYS A 16 -6.26 -11.90 -4.61
N MET A 17 -6.91 -10.89 -5.22
CA MET A 17 -8.32 -10.60 -4.97
C MET A 17 -9.21 -11.81 -5.28
N GLY A 18 -8.89 -12.56 -6.32
CA GLY A 18 -9.62 -13.76 -6.68
C GLY A 18 -9.37 -14.94 -5.74
N LYS A 19 -8.39 -14.82 -4.86
CA LYS A 19 -8.00 -15.88 -3.91
C LYS A 19 -8.37 -15.55 -2.46
N GLY A 20 -9.29 -14.60 -2.25
CA GLY A 20 -9.77 -14.30 -0.91
C GLY A 20 -9.06 -13.17 -0.18
N PHE A 21 -8.39 -12.28 -0.90
CA PHE A 21 -7.67 -11.16 -0.29
C PHE A 21 -8.59 -10.31 0.59
N LYS A 22 -9.77 -9.96 0.11
CA LYS A 22 -10.69 -9.09 0.87
C LYS A 22 -11.09 -9.70 2.20
N ASN A 23 -11.34 -11.00 2.23
CA ASN A 23 -11.71 -11.68 3.47
C ASN A 23 -10.54 -11.66 4.45
N PHE A 24 -9.34 -11.90 3.98
CA PHE A 24 -8.15 -11.86 4.83
C PHE A 24 -7.91 -10.44 5.36
N PHE A 25 -8.05 -9.44 4.49
CA PHE A 25 -7.91 -8.04 4.88
C PHE A 25 -8.89 -7.68 6.01
N ASP A 26 -10.15 -8.05 5.85
CA ASP A 26 -11.18 -7.76 6.84
C ASP A 26 -10.95 -8.50 8.16
N GLU A 27 -10.55 -9.77 8.08
CA GLU A 27 -10.30 -10.58 9.27
C GLU A 27 -9.14 -10.10 10.10
N THR A 28 -8.09 -9.59 9.46
CA THR A 28 -6.91 -9.12 10.20
C THR A 28 -7.20 -7.84 10.96
N ASP A 29 -8.10 -7.01 10.44
CA ASP A 29 -8.46 -5.73 11.06
C ASP A 29 -7.21 -4.95 11.49
N ALA A 30 -6.24 -4.85 10.60
CA ALA A 30 -4.97 -4.21 10.89
C ALA A 30 -5.14 -2.69 10.96
N ASP A 31 -4.31 -2.04 11.77
CA ASP A 31 -4.27 -0.57 11.82
C ASP A 31 -3.58 -0.02 10.58
N ILE A 32 -2.53 -0.69 10.12
CA ILE A 32 -1.86 -0.37 8.86
C ILE A 32 -1.63 -1.67 8.10
N PHE A 33 -2.05 -1.69 6.83
CA PHE A 33 -1.90 -2.85 5.97
C PHE A 33 -1.15 -2.43 4.70
N ALA A 34 0.07 -2.91 4.54
CA ALA A 34 0.93 -2.54 3.42
C ALA A 34 1.06 -3.69 2.42
N LEU A 35 1.04 -3.35 1.14
CA LEU A 35 1.16 -4.30 0.04
C LEU A 35 2.35 -3.95 -0.83
N GLN A 36 3.08 -4.97 -1.25
CA GLN A 36 4.16 -4.83 -2.23
C GLN A 36 3.83 -5.67 -3.46
N GLU A 37 4.37 -5.27 -4.59
CA GLU A 37 4.15 -5.92 -5.88
C GLU A 37 2.67 -6.05 -6.23
N THR A 38 1.96 -4.92 -6.15
CA THR A 38 0.55 -4.88 -6.56
C THR A 38 0.38 -5.15 -8.05
N LYS A 39 1.38 -4.76 -8.85
CA LYS A 39 1.42 -4.92 -10.31
C LYS A 39 0.24 -4.26 -11.01
N LEU A 40 -0.23 -3.16 -10.43
CA LEU A 40 -1.40 -2.44 -10.93
C LEU A 40 -1.03 -1.10 -11.56
N GLN A 41 -1.90 -0.64 -12.44
CA GLN A 41 -1.94 0.74 -12.89
C GLN A 41 -3.20 1.38 -12.32
N GLU A 42 -3.21 2.72 -12.29
CA GLU A 42 -4.36 3.45 -11.78
C GLU A 42 -5.64 3.03 -12.50
N GLY A 43 -6.69 2.79 -11.72
CA GLY A 43 -8.00 2.45 -12.27
C GLY A 43 -8.21 0.98 -12.64
N GLN A 44 -7.19 0.12 -12.46
CA GLN A 44 -7.35 -1.29 -12.80
C GLN A 44 -8.11 -2.10 -11.75
N ILE A 45 -8.23 -1.58 -10.54
CA ILE A 45 -8.97 -2.22 -9.47
C ILE A 45 -9.66 -1.16 -8.63
N ASP A 46 -10.83 -1.51 -8.13
CA ASP A 46 -11.59 -0.63 -7.24
C ASP A 46 -11.62 -1.28 -5.85
N PHE A 47 -10.68 -0.90 -5.02
CA PHE A 47 -10.60 -1.39 -3.65
C PHE A 47 -10.42 -0.21 -2.70
N ALA A 48 -11.50 0.16 -2.04
CA ALA A 48 -11.52 1.26 -1.08
C ALA A 48 -12.20 0.78 0.20
N PRO A 49 -11.46 0.06 1.06
CA PRO A 49 -12.07 -0.53 2.25
C PRO A 49 -12.56 0.53 3.22
N GLU A 50 -13.76 0.31 3.76
CA GLU A 50 -14.37 1.23 4.69
C GLU A 50 -13.54 1.36 5.96
N GLY A 51 -13.37 2.60 6.43
CA GLY A 51 -12.60 2.88 7.64
C GLY A 51 -11.11 3.04 7.41
N TYR A 52 -10.66 2.95 6.17
CA TYR A 52 -9.24 3.09 5.82
C TYR A 52 -9.01 4.21 4.82
N MET A 53 -7.85 4.84 4.94
CA MET A 53 -7.33 5.73 3.90
C MET A 53 -6.33 4.92 3.09
N GLY A 54 -6.48 4.90 1.78
CA GLY A 54 -5.60 4.14 0.90
C GLY A 54 -4.66 5.04 0.13
N PHE A 55 -3.39 4.63 0.04
CA PHE A 55 -2.36 5.35 -0.71
C PHE A 55 -1.69 4.37 -1.65
N TRP A 56 -1.62 4.72 -2.93
CA TRP A 56 -1.12 3.85 -3.99
C TRP A 56 0.08 4.49 -4.68
N ASN A 57 1.09 3.70 -4.94
CA ASN A 57 2.23 4.14 -5.73
C ASN A 57 2.42 3.14 -6.87
N TYR A 58 2.03 3.56 -8.07
CA TYR A 58 2.06 2.70 -9.26
C TYR A 58 3.38 2.84 -9.99
N ALA A 59 3.91 1.73 -10.51
CA ALA A 59 5.05 1.79 -11.43
C ALA A 59 4.59 2.29 -12.78
N GLU A 60 5.48 2.95 -13.53
CA GLU A 60 5.16 3.36 -14.90
C GLU A 60 5.01 2.15 -15.82
N LYS A 61 5.81 1.12 -15.59
CA LYS A 61 5.76 -0.09 -16.38
C LYS A 61 4.58 -0.95 -15.96
N LYS A 62 3.76 -1.34 -16.93
CA LYS A 62 2.58 -2.18 -16.68
C LYS A 62 2.94 -3.55 -16.13
N GLY A 63 2.15 -4.03 -15.17
CA GLY A 63 2.33 -5.36 -14.59
C GLY A 63 3.61 -5.53 -13.78
N TYR A 64 4.15 -4.44 -13.24
CA TYR A 64 5.44 -4.42 -12.59
C TYR A 64 5.38 -3.65 -11.27
N SER A 65 5.99 -4.20 -10.22
CA SER A 65 6.17 -3.56 -8.92
C SER A 65 4.85 -2.98 -8.37
N GLY A 66 4.88 -1.76 -7.84
CA GLY A 66 3.72 -1.11 -7.24
C GLY A 66 3.57 -1.41 -5.77
N THR A 67 3.25 -0.38 -4.98
CA THR A 67 2.99 -0.52 -3.55
C THR A 67 1.68 0.15 -3.20
N ALA A 68 1.10 -0.28 -2.08
CA ALA A 68 -0.08 0.36 -1.54
C ALA A 68 -0.04 0.25 -0.03
N VAL A 69 -0.67 1.19 0.66
CA VAL A 69 -0.81 1.13 2.09
C VAL A 69 -2.19 1.64 2.48
N PHE A 70 -2.82 0.92 3.41
CA PHE A 70 -4.13 1.26 3.96
C PHE A 70 -3.97 1.51 5.44
N THR A 71 -4.47 2.63 5.93
CA THR A 71 -4.32 3.01 7.33
C THR A 71 -5.64 3.52 7.89
N LYS A 72 -5.94 3.12 9.13
CA LYS A 72 -7.12 3.64 9.84
C LYS A 72 -6.90 5.06 10.35
N LYS A 73 -5.65 5.41 10.64
CA LYS A 73 -5.28 6.75 11.11
C LYS A 73 -4.88 7.63 9.95
N GLU A 74 -5.27 8.89 9.99
CA GLU A 74 -4.81 9.87 9.01
C GLU A 74 -3.35 10.23 9.27
N PRO A 75 -2.44 10.04 8.31
CA PRO A 75 -1.05 10.43 8.48
C PRO A 75 -0.90 11.96 8.41
N LEU A 76 0.16 12.48 9.02
CA LEU A 76 0.49 13.90 8.93
C LEU A 76 0.95 14.27 7.53
N SER A 77 1.66 13.36 6.88
CA SER A 77 2.09 13.54 5.49
C SER A 77 2.32 12.19 4.83
N VAL A 78 2.33 12.19 3.51
CA VAL A 78 2.58 11.01 2.69
C VAL A 78 3.63 11.38 1.66
N ALA A 79 4.67 10.56 1.54
CA ALA A 79 5.70 10.73 0.52
C ALA A 79 5.79 9.48 -0.34
N TYR A 80 6.04 9.67 -1.62
CA TYR A 80 6.17 8.59 -2.59
C TYR A 80 7.58 8.62 -3.15
N GLY A 81 8.24 7.46 -3.15
CA GLY A 81 9.60 7.36 -3.65
C GLY A 81 10.63 7.85 -2.66
N MET A 82 11.86 8.00 -3.13
CA MET A 82 13.00 8.49 -2.34
C MET A 82 13.53 9.75 -3.00
N ASP A 83 13.70 10.80 -2.21
CA ASP A 83 14.05 12.13 -2.70
C ASP A 83 15.27 12.22 -3.62
N ALA A 84 16.22 11.32 -3.44
CA ALA A 84 17.49 11.42 -4.10
C ALA A 84 17.62 10.63 -5.40
N ASP A 85 16.62 9.84 -5.79
CA ASP A 85 16.74 8.96 -6.95
C ASP A 85 15.42 8.85 -7.73
N GLU A 86 15.36 9.54 -8.87
CA GLU A 86 14.19 9.52 -9.76
C GLU A 86 13.79 8.12 -10.20
N LYS A 87 14.74 7.21 -10.23
CA LYS A 87 14.50 5.82 -10.62
C LYS A 87 13.50 5.14 -9.72
N PHE A 88 13.53 5.45 -8.42
CA PHE A 88 12.59 4.87 -7.47
C PHE A 88 11.20 5.47 -7.59
N GLU A 89 11.08 6.70 -8.07
CA GLU A 89 9.79 7.35 -8.23
C GLU A 89 8.96 6.72 -9.34
N THR A 90 9.62 6.20 -10.39
CA THR A 90 8.94 5.56 -11.53
C THR A 90 8.64 4.09 -11.31
N GLU A 91 9.20 3.48 -10.28
CA GLU A 91 9.03 2.04 -10.04
C GLU A 91 7.91 1.69 -9.05
N GLY A 92 7.31 2.68 -8.40
CA GLY A 92 6.22 2.44 -7.46
C GLY A 92 6.61 1.58 -6.27
N ARG A 93 7.81 1.80 -5.71
CA ARG A 93 8.37 0.92 -4.68
C ARG A 93 8.24 1.43 -3.26
N VAL A 94 8.17 2.74 -3.06
CA VAL A 94 8.26 3.30 -1.71
C VAL A 94 7.09 4.22 -1.41
N ILE A 95 6.46 4.02 -0.27
CA ILE A 95 5.48 4.94 0.32
C ILE A 95 5.91 5.15 1.77
N THR A 96 5.98 6.42 2.18
CA THR A 96 6.28 6.79 3.56
C THR A 96 5.12 7.55 4.15
N LEU A 97 4.59 7.08 5.26
CA LEU A 97 3.56 7.77 6.03
C LEU A 97 4.18 8.34 7.30
N GLU A 98 3.93 9.61 7.55
CA GLU A 98 4.39 10.27 8.78
C GLU A 98 3.25 10.31 9.80
N PHE A 99 3.51 9.81 11.00
CA PHE A 99 2.59 9.92 12.14
C PHE A 99 3.28 10.70 13.26
N PRO A 100 2.54 11.16 14.28
CA PRO A 100 3.15 11.95 15.35
C PRO A 100 4.33 11.30 16.06
N ASP A 101 4.30 9.98 16.21
CA ASP A 101 5.31 9.25 16.99
C ASP A 101 6.25 8.40 16.15
N TYR A 102 5.99 8.23 14.85
CA TYR A 102 6.80 7.35 14.01
C TYR A 102 6.55 7.58 12.52
N TYR A 103 7.44 7.02 11.70
CA TYR A 103 7.25 6.93 10.26
C TYR A 103 6.96 5.47 9.92
N PHE A 104 6.02 5.25 9.00
CA PHE A 104 5.77 3.93 8.43
C PHE A 104 6.24 3.94 6.98
N VAL A 105 7.19 3.06 6.64
CA VAL A 105 7.79 3.00 5.31
C VAL A 105 7.59 1.61 4.72
N THR A 106 7.09 1.56 3.48
CA THR A 106 6.94 0.31 2.76
C THR A 106 7.48 0.43 1.34
#